data_1412b5592ce4c99503c6de8bf2918ae1
#
_entry.id   1412b5592ce4c99503c6de8bf2918ae1
#
_cell.length_a   1.000
_cell.length_b   1.000
_cell.length_c   1.000
_cell.angle_alpha   90.00
_cell.angle_beta   90.00
_cell.angle_gamma   90.00
#
_symmetry.space_group_name_H-M   'P 1'
#
loop_
_entity.id
_entity.type
_entity.pdbx_description
1 polymer ?
#
loop_
_entity_poly.entity_id
_entity_poly.type
_entity_poly.pdbx_seq_one_letter_code
_entity_poly.pdbx_strand_id
1 'polypeptide(L)'
;GAQTPFFYIFREREMIYDLWEAATGQRLINNNYFRIGGVAADLPWGWLEKCRDFCDWFGPKIDEYEKLITNNPIFRRRIEGLGVIGKDQAINWSLSGPMLRASGVPWDLRKVDHYECYDDFDWEVATAQEGCCFARYRVRLQEMRESLKILRQAAQQIPGGPTENLEAKRQLEGKDSEFYGFDYQIVAKKVAPTFKIPNGQLYTRVESGKGELGVFLMGNNDVTPWRWKIRAADFNNLQILPHLLKGVKVADIMAILGSIDVIMGSVDR
;
A
#
# COMPACT_ATOMS: atom_id res chain seq x y z
N GLY A 1 -10.57 -16.34 14.16
CA GLY A 1 -10.09 -16.92 15.43
C GLY A 1 -8.77 -17.69 15.34
N ALA A 2 -8.05 -17.64 14.21
CA ALA A 2 -6.76 -18.32 14.06
C ALA A 2 -5.63 -17.47 14.66
N GLN A 3 -5.47 -17.47 15.98
CA GLN A 3 -4.47 -16.63 16.67
C GLN A 3 -3.04 -17.12 16.41
N THR A 4 -2.77 -18.42 16.34
CA THR A 4 -1.43 -18.96 16.11
C THR A 4 -0.82 -18.50 14.78
N PRO A 5 -1.50 -18.61 13.63
CA PRO A 5 -1.01 -18.03 12.37
C PRO A 5 -0.80 -16.52 12.44
N PHE A 6 -1.64 -15.79 13.17
CA PHE A 6 -1.47 -14.36 13.41
C PHE A 6 -0.13 -14.05 14.09
N PHE A 7 0.21 -14.80 15.15
CA PHE A 7 1.51 -14.61 15.83
C PHE A 7 2.70 -14.98 14.95
N TYR A 8 2.57 -16.02 14.11
CA TYR A 8 3.62 -16.37 13.15
C TYR A 8 3.84 -15.24 12.13
N ILE A 9 2.77 -14.68 11.57
CA ILE A 9 2.86 -13.56 10.63
C ILE A 9 3.52 -12.34 11.30
N PHE A 10 3.20 -12.04 12.55
CA PHE A 10 3.84 -10.94 13.28
C PHE A 10 5.31 -11.19 13.57
N ARG A 11 5.70 -12.42 13.84
CA ARG A 11 7.12 -12.80 13.96
C ARG A 11 7.88 -12.54 12.65
N GLU A 12 7.31 -12.89 11.52
CA GLU A 12 7.90 -12.63 10.21
C GLU A 12 7.96 -11.14 9.87
N ARG A 13 6.99 -10.35 10.32
CA ARG A 13 6.99 -8.89 10.14
C ARG A 13 8.15 -8.18 10.84
N GLU A 14 8.69 -8.73 11.92
CA GLU A 14 9.84 -8.14 12.61
C GLU A 14 11.05 -7.96 11.67
N MET A 15 11.28 -8.89 10.75
CA MET A 15 12.37 -8.76 9.77
C MET A 15 12.16 -7.59 8.80
N ILE A 16 10.91 -7.27 8.46
CA ILE A 16 10.58 -6.07 7.66
C ILE A 16 10.85 -4.82 8.47
N TYR A 17 10.50 -4.82 9.75
CA TYR A 17 10.77 -3.69 10.64
C TYR A 17 12.26 -3.43 10.83
N ASP A 18 13.07 -4.49 10.91
CA ASP A 18 14.53 -4.38 10.99
C ASP A 18 15.12 -3.77 9.70
N LEU A 19 14.60 -4.12 8.54
CA LEU A 19 14.98 -3.51 7.26
C LEU A 19 14.58 -2.01 7.21
N TRP A 20 13.39 -1.67 7.66
CA TRP A 20 12.92 -0.27 7.72
C TRP A 20 13.73 0.54 8.71
N GLU A 21 13.98 0.01 9.90
CA GLU A 21 14.79 0.67 10.93
C GLU A 21 16.21 0.94 10.44
N ALA A 22 16.82 -0.02 9.76
CA ALA A 22 18.16 0.13 9.21
C ALA A 22 18.24 1.26 8.17
N ALA A 23 17.22 1.45 7.34
CA ALA A 23 17.21 2.46 6.29
C ALA A 23 16.70 3.83 6.77
N THR A 24 15.72 3.85 7.68
CA THR A 24 14.94 5.05 7.99
C THR A 24 15.07 5.51 9.45
N GLY A 25 15.61 4.67 10.33
CA GLY A 25 15.63 4.88 11.78
C GLY A 25 14.29 4.64 12.48
N GLN A 26 13.27 4.19 11.77
CA GLN A 26 11.92 3.94 12.31
C GLN A 26 11.40 2.57 11.88
N ARG A 27 10.71 1.89 12.80
CA ARG A 27 10.19 0.53 12.57
C ARG A 27 8.86 0.50 11.84
N LEU A 28 8.00 1.50 11.99
CA LEU A 28 6.62 1.49 11.50
C LEU A 28 6.29 2.68 10.59
N ILE A 29 6.57 3.90 11.02
CA ILE A 29 6.18 5.12 10.31
C ILE A 29 7.44 5.73 9.68
N ASN A 30 7.74 5.32 8.47
CA ASN A 30 8.95 5.67 7.75
C ASN A 30 8.76 6.76 6.68
N ASN A 31 7.69 7.55 6.79
CA ASN A 31 7.38 8.65 5.87
C ASN A 31 8.43 9.79 5.90
N ASN A 32 9.23 9.88 6.94
CA ASN A 32 10.35 10.83 7.03
C ASN A 32 11.50 10.53 6.07
N TYR A 33 11.57 9.30 5.55
CA TYR A 33 12.60 8.88 4.59
C TYR A 33 12.30 9.39 3.17
N PHE A 34 11.04 9.40 2.77
CA PHE A 34 10.61 9.87 1.47
C PHE A 34 10.52 11.40 1.44
N ARG A 35 11.09 12.01 0.40
CA ARG A 35 11.17 13.45 0.20
C ARG A 35 10.68 13.83 -1.18
N ILE A 36 10.34 15.10 -1.38
CA ILE A 36 10.05 15.62 -2.71
C ILE A 36 11.32 15.47 -3.57
N GLY A 37 11.20 14.70 -4.65
CA GLY A 37 12.28 14.45 -5.58
C GLY A 37 13.31 13.41 -5.12
N GLY A 38 13.00 12.55 -4.11
CA GLY A 38 13.90 11.46 -3.73
C GLY A 38 13.73 10.96 -2.31
N VAL A 39 14.83 10.54 -1.71
CA VAL A 39 14.89 9.99 -0.35
C VAL A 39 15.88 10.76 0.54
N ALA A 40 15.69 10.64 1.84
CA ALA A 40 16.48 11.42 2.81
C ALA A 40 17.94 10.98 2.91
N ALA A 41 18.23 9.71 2.65
CA ALA A 41 19.57 9.12 2.72
C ALA A 41 19.66 7.91 1.79
N ASP A 42 20.88 7.52 1.46
CA ASP A 42 21.13 6.27 0.74
C ASP A 42 20.88 5.05 1.64
N LEU A 43 20.73 3.88 1.03
CA LEU A 43 20.57 2.62 1.75
C LEU A 43 21.88 2.28 2.48
N PRO A 44 21.80 1.78 3.74
CA PRO A 44 22.99 1.36 4.45
C PRO A 44 23.70 0.19 3.77
N TRP A 45 25.00 0.10 4.00
CA TRP A 45 25.80 -1.01 3.47
C TRP A 45 25.23 -2.37 3.89
N GLY A 46 25.10 -3.29 2.92
CA GLY A 46 24.55 -4.64 3.14
C GLY A 46 23.03 -4.70 3.24
N TRP A 47 22.32 -3.60 3.02
CA TRP A 47 20.85 -3.59 3.11
C TRP A 47 20.19 -4.41 2.00
N LEU A 48 20.69 -4.30 0.77
CA LEU A 48 20.16 -5.04 -0.38
C LEU A 48 20.33 -6.55 -0.23
N GLU A 49 21.46 -6.98 0.33
CA GLU A 49 21.71 -8.39 0.66
C GLU A 49 20.69 -8.90 1.67
N LYS A 50 20.50 -8.18 2.78
CA LYS A 50 19.50 -8.51 3.80
C LYS A 50 18.08 -8.55 3.23
N CYS A 51 17.76 -7.66 2.28
CA CYS A 51 16.46 -7.65 1.61
C CYS A 51 16.26 -8.90 0.74
N ARG A 52 17.31 -9.35 0.03
CA ARG A 52 17.28 -10.60 -0.76
C ARG A 52 17.13 -11.82 0.15
N ASP A 53 17.90 -11.87 1.23
CA ASP A 53 17.82 -12.94 2.23
C ASP A 53 16.41 -13.04 2.82
N PHE A 54 15.79 -11.89 3.13
CA PHE A 54 14.38 -11.84 3.55
C PHE A 54 13.44 -12.40 2.49
N CYS A 55 13.59 -12.02 1.22
CA CYS A 55 12.73 -12.51 0.15
C CYS A 55 12.83 -14.04 -0.02
N ASP A 56 14.03 -14.58 0.12
CA ASP A 56 14.25 -16.04 0.00
C ASP A 56 13.72 -16.81 1.19
N TRP A 57 13.86 -16.23 2.37
CA TRP A 57 13.32 -16.80 3.60
C TRP A 57 11.80 -16.73 3.70
N PHE A 58 11.19 -15.61 3.22
CA PHE A 58 9.75 -15.37 3.37
C PHE A 58 8.91 -16.18 2.37
N GLY A 59 9.43 -16.50 1.19
CA GLY A 59 8.71 -17.32 0.20
C GLY A 59 8.11 -18.60 0.78
N PRO A 60 8.92 -19.49 1.41
CA PRO A 60 8.42 -20.69 2.07
C PRO A 60 7.43 -20.44 3.22
N LYS A 61 7.44 -19.24 3.83
CA LYS A 61 6.49 -18.87 4.89
C LYS A 61 5.08 -18.67 4.37
N ILE A 62 4.93 -18.16 3.17
CA ILE A 62 3.61 -18.08 2.51
C ILE A 62 3.03 -19.48 2.32
N ASP A 63 3.84 -20.45 1.92
CA ASP A 63 3.40 -21.83 1.77
C ASP A 63 3.05 -22.48 3.13
N GLU A 64 3.76 -22.11 4.20
CA GLU A 64 3.43 -22.51 5.56
C GLU A 64 2.05 -21.96 5.97
N TYR A 65 1.74 -20.69 5.68
CA TYR A 65 0.43 -20.10 5.95
C TYR A 65 -0.68 -20.81 5.17
N GLU A 66 -0.44 -21.17 3.92
CA GLU A 66 -1.41 -21.94 3.15
C GLU A 66 -1.69 -23.31 3.76
N LYS A 67 -0.68 -24.02 4.21
CA LYS A 67 -0.85 -25.31 4.88
C LYS A 67 -1.63 -25.18 6.18
N LEU A 68 -1.35 -24.15 6.97
CA LEU A 68 -2.00 -23.93 8.28
C LEU A 68 -3.43 -23.43 8.16
N ILE A 69 -3.71 -22.55 7.20
CA ILE A 69 -4.97 -21.81 7.13
C ILE A 69 -5.82 -22.27 5.95
N THR A 70 -5.30 -22.19 4.73
CA THR A 70 -6.08 -22.40 3.49
C THR A 70 -6.68 -23.81 3.43
N ASN A 71 -5.94 -24.81 3.87
CA ASN A 71 -6.36 -26.20 3.85
C ASN A 71 -7.20 -26.62 5.07
N ASN A 72 -7.42 -25.72 6.01
CA ASN A 72 -8.25 -26.00 7.17
C ASN A 72 -9.74 -26.05 6.78
N PRO A 73 -10.42 -27.21 6.92
CA PRO A 73 -11.82 -27.35 6.49
C PRO A 73 -12.79 -26.46 7.30
N ILE A 74 -12.46 -26.16 8.54
CA ILE A 74 -13.29 -25.27 9.39
C ILE A 74 -13.18 -23.84 8.85
N PHE A 75 -11.98 -23.38 8.55
CA PHE A 75 -11.77 -22.06 7.97
C PHE A 75 -12.52 -21.92 6.63
N ARG A 76 -12.35 -22.85 5.72
CA ARG A 76 -13.03 -22.84 4.43
C ARG A 76 -14.55 -22.79 4.57
N ARG A 77 -15.14 -23.67 5.40
CA ARG A 77 -16.59 -23.67 5.66
C ARG A 77 -17.12 -22.37 6.25
N ARG A 78 -16.27 -21.60 6.93
CA ARG A 78 -16.64 -20.33 7.53
C ARG A 78 -16.63 -19.16 6.59
N ILE A 79 -15.87 -19.20 5.49
CA ILE A 79 -15.62 -18.05 4.61
C ILE A 79 -15.89 -18.31 3.13
N GLU A 80 -15.96 -19.57 2.68
CA GLU A 80 -16.37 -19.91 1.31
C GLU A 80 -17.85 -19.56 1.10
N GLY A 81 -18.15 -18.82 0.01
CA GLY A 81 -19.50 -18.39 -0.31
C GLY A 81 -20.09 -17.34 0.62
N LEU A 82 -19.33 -16.85 1.59
CA LEU A 82 -19.78 -15.80 2.50
C LEU A 82 -19.41 -14.42 1.98
N GLY A 83 -20.33 -13.45 2.11
CA GLY A 83 -20.09 -12.06 1.73
C GLY A 83 -19.72 -11.89 0.26
N VAL A 84 -20.46 -12.55 -0.63
CA VAL A 84 -20.22 -12.52 -2.08
C VAL A 84 -20.56 -11.15 -2.64
N ILE A 85 -19.66 -10.62 -3.47
CA ILE A 85 -19.83 -9.35 -4.20
C ILE A 85 -19.63 -9.66 -5.68
N GLY A 86 -20.66 -9.43 -6.48
CA GLY A 86 -20.57 -9.55 -7.94
C GLY A 86 -19.76 -8.42 -8.57
N LYS A 87 -19.24 -8.63 -9.77
CA LYS A 87 -18.39 -7.68 -10.51
C LYS A 87 -19.05 -6.29 -10.63
N ASP A 88 -20.28 -6.23 -11.12
CA ASP A 88 -20.99 -4.95 -11.31
C ASP A 88 -21.27 -4.25 -9.99
N GLN A 89 -21.57 -5.02 -8.97
CA GLN A 89 -21.79 -4.52 -7.63
C GLN A 89 -20.48 -3.93 -7.05
N ALA A 90 -19.34 -4.60 -7.22
CA ALA A 90 -18.04 -4.09 -6.78
C ALA A 90 -17.69 -2.75 -7.44
N ILE A 91 -17.99 -2.61 -8.73
CA ILE A 91 -17.79 -1.36 -9.47
C ILE A 91 -18.74 -0.27 -8.98
N ASN A 92 -20.04 -0.57 -8.84
CA ASN A 92 -21.06 0.40 -8.42
C ASN A 92 -20.80 0.95 -7.00
N TRP A 93 -20.23 0.15 -6.11
CA TRP A 93 -19.82 0.58 -4.77
C TRP A 93 -18.44 1.25 -4.74
N SER A 94 -17.80 1.44 -5.89
CA SER A 94 -16.45 2.03 -6.01
C SER A 94 -15.41 1.31 -5.14
N LEU A 95 -15.52 -0.01 -5.04
CA LEU A 95 -14.55 -0.83 -4.32
C LEU A 95 -13.20 -0.79 -5.04
N SER A 96 -12.12 -0.97 -4.31
CA SER A 96 -10.77 -1.00 -4.84
C SER A 96 -9.91 -2.05 -4.13
N GLY A 97 -8.73 -2.33 -4.68
CA GLY A 97 -7.81 -3.30 -4.10
C GLY A 97 -8.32 -4.74 -4.13
N PRO A 98 -7.95 -5.55 -3.13
CA PRO A 98 -8.36 -6.95 -3.05
C PRO A 98 -9.87 -7.16 -3.07
N MET A 99 -10.66 -6.18 -2.59
CA MET A 99 -12.12 -6.23 -2.64
C MET A 99 -12.66 -6.27 -4.07
N LEU A 100 -12.08 -5.46 -4.95
CA LEU A 100 -12.46 -5.39 -6.36
C LEU A 100 -11.85 -6.55 -7.15
N ARG A 101 -10.57 -6.85 -6.93
CA ARG A 101 -9.85 -7.92 -7.64
C ARG A 101 -10.40 -9.32 -7.34
N ALA A 102 -10.92 -9.55 -6.14
CA ALA A 102 -11.59 -10.81 -5.81
C ALA A 102 -12.93 -11.01 -6.54
N SER A 103 -13.52 -9.95 -7.08
CA SER A 103 -14.75 -9.99 -7.90
C SER A 103 -14.48 -10.04 -9.41
N GLY A 104 -13.25 -10.35 -9.82
CA GLY A 104 -12.89 -10.57 -11.23
C GLY A 104 -12.52 -9.31 -12.01
N VAL A 105 -12.21 -8.21 -11.36
CA VAL A 105 -11.79 -6.97 -12.02
C VAL A 105 -10.28 -6.79 -11.82
N PRO A 106 -9.46 -6.92 -12.88
CA PRO A 106 -8.00 -6.79 -12.79
C PRO A 106 -7.57 -5.31 -12.75
N TRP A 107 -8.04 -4.59 -11.73
CA TRP A 107 -7.74 -3.18 -11.54
C TRP A 107 -6.66 -3.00 -10.48
N ASP A 108 -5.51 -2.48 -10.92
CA ASP A 108 -4.38 -2.12 -10.06
C ASP A 108 -3.73 -0.86 -10.63
N LEU A 109 -3.62 0.17 -9.82
CA LEU A 109 -3.13 1.49 -10.28
C LEU A 109 -1.69 1.44 -10.76
N ARG A 110 -0.88 0.52 -10.25
CA ARG A 110 0.51 0.32 -10.71
C ARG A 110 0.59 -0.10 -12.19
N LYS A 111 -0.47 -0.77 -12.70
CA LYS A 111 -0.60 -1.19 -14.12
C LYS A 111 -1.48 -0.25 -14.95
N VAL A 112 -2.32 0.57 -14.32
CA VAL A 112 -3.26 1.47 -15.01
C VAL A 112 -2.69 2.87 -15.14
N ASP A 113 -2.08 3.40 -14.11
CA ASP A 113 -1.55 4.77 -14.07
C ASP A 113 -0.04 4.83 -14.39
N HIS A 114 0.64 3.67 -14.50
CA HIS A 114 2.04 3.56 -14.94
C HIS A 114 2.98 4.52 -14.21
N TYR A 115 2.95 4.52 -12.89
CA TYR A 115 3.78 5.41 -12.08
C TYR A 115 5.03 4.70 -11.54
N GLU A 116 6.06 5.48 -11.24
CA GLU A 116 7.38 5.02 -10.80
C GLU A 116 7.98 3.99 -11.77
N CYS A 117 8.61 2.94 -11.27
CA CYS A 117 9.28 1.92 -12.07
C CYS A 117 8.49 0.58 -12.12
N TYR A 118 7.19 0.58 -11.84
CA TYR A 118 6.42 -0.66 -11.84
C TYR A 118 6.30 -1.34 -13.21
N ASP A 119 6.46 -0.60 -14.30
CA ASP A 119 6.46 -1.15 -15.66
C ASP A 119 7.74 -1.92 -16.01
N ASP A 120 8.83 -1.65 -15.27
CA ASP A 120 10.11 -2.33 -15.47
C ASP A 120 10.15 -3.73 -14.85
N PHE A 121 9.13 -4.06 -14.03
CA PHE A 121 9.07 -5.33 -13.31
C PHE A 121 8.07 -6.31 -13.94
N ASP A 122 8.49 -7.57 -13.99
CA ASP A 122 7.62 -8.70 -14.36
C ASP A 122 6.81 -9.16 -13.16
N TRP A 123 5.52 -8.82 -13.15
CA TRP A 123 4.54 -9.22 -12.16
C TRP A 123 3.12 -9.16 -12.71
N GLU A 124 2.20 -9.88 -12.07
CA GLU A 124 0.81 -9.99 -12.48
C GLU A 124 -0.16 -9.45 -11.43
N VAL A 125 -1.31 -8.95 -11.89
CA VAL A 125 -2.40 -8.53 -11.00
C VAL A 125 -3.14 -9.76 -10.50
N ALA A 126 -3.08 -9.99 -9.20
CA ALA A 126 -3.80 -11.10 -8.56
C ALA A 126 -5.31 -10.89 -8.63
N THR A 127 -6.05 -11.85 -9.19
CA THR A 127 -7.51 -11.79 -9.31
C THR A 127 -8.18 -13.12 -8.93
N ALA A 128 -9.44 -13.05 -8.52
CA ALA A 128 -10.32 -14.21 -8.35
C ALA A 128 -11.72 -13.85 -8.88
N GLN A 129 -12.58 -14.82 -9.08
CA GLN A 129 -13.90 -14.60 -9.69
C GLN A 129 -15.06 -14.74 -8.71
N GLU A 130 -14.82 -15.41 -7.58
CA GLU A 130 -15.88 -15.83 -6.66
C GLU A 130 -16.45 -14.68 -5.81
N GLY A 131 -15.70 -13.57 -5.66
CA GLY A 131 -16.14 -12.38 -4.92
C GLY A 131 -16.42 -12.59 -3.43
N CYS A 132 -16.15 -13.76 -2.86
CA CYS A 132 -16.42 -14.09 -1.47
C CYS A 132 -15.25 -13.78 -0.54
N CYS A 133 -15.44 -13.95 0.78
CA CYS A 133 -14.37 -13.74 1.76
C CYS A 133 -13.14 -14.61 1.48
N PHE A 134 -13.33 -15.85 1.03
CA PHE A 134 -12.24 -16.75 0.68
C PHE A 134 -11.47 -16.27 -0.55
N ALA A 135 -12.16 -15.76 -1.57
CA ALA A 135 -11.53 -15.19 -2.75
C ALA A 135 -10.64 -13.98 -2.39
N ARG A 136 -11.10 -13.08 -1.50
CA ARG A 136 -10.30 -11.95 -1.01
C ARG A 136 -9.06 -12.39 -0.25
N TYR A 137 -9.18 -13.43 0.55
CA TYR A 137 -8.04 -14.04 1.25
C TYR A 137 -7.01 -14.60 0.25
N ARG A 138 -7.46 -15.37 -0.77
CA ARG A 138 -6.57 -15.92 -1.80
C ARG A 138 -5.87 -14.85 -2.62
N VAL A 139 -6.58 -13.79 -2.99
CA VAL A 139 -5.98 -12.64 -3.69
C VAL A 139 -4.84 -12.05 -2.87
N ARG A 140 -5.02 -11.82 -1.57
CA ARG A 140 -3.95 -11.27 -0.70
C ARG A 140 -2.74 -12.20 -0.59
N LEU A 141 -2.92 -13.51 -0.54
CA LEU A 141 -1.79 -14.45 -0.58
C LEU A 141 -1.03 -14.39 -1.91
N GLN A 142 -1.75 -14.28 -3.02
CA GLN A 142 -1.11 -14.13 -4.32
C GLN A 142 -0.38 -12.78 -4.43
N GLU A 143 -0.96 -11.71 -3.92
CA GLU A 143 -0.31 -10.39 -3.86
C GLU A 143 0.99 -10.40 -3.04
N MET A 144 1.08 -11.20 -1.98
CA MET A 144 2.34 -11.39 -1.25
C MET A 144 3.42 -12.02 -2.15
N ARG A 145 3.06 -13.00 -2.99
CA ARG A 145 3.99 -13.62 -3.93
C ARG A 145 4.45 -12.66 -5.02
N GLU A 146 3.50 -11.90 -5.58
CA GLU A 146 3.85 -10.87 -6.57
C GLU A 146 4.73 -9.76 -5.97
N SER A 147 4.46 -9.36 -4.72
CA SER A 147 5.30 -8.41 -3.99
C SER A 147 6.74 -8.91 -3.81
N LEU A 148 6.93 -10.21 -3.53
CA LEU A 148 8.27 -10.81 -3.47
C LEU A 148 8.99 -10.79 -4.83
N LYS A 149 8.26 -11.01 -5.94
CA LYS A 149 8.83 -10.89 -7.29
C LYS A 149 9.32 -9.47 -7.55
N ILE A 150 8.49 -8.46 -7.23
CA ILE A 150 8.85 -7.05 -7.37
C ILE A 150 10.08 -6.71 -6.53
N LEU A 151 10.09 -7.11 -5.24
CA LEU A 151 11.22 -6.83 -4.35
C LEU A 151 12.53 -7.45 -4.83
N ARG A 152 12.51 -8.69 -5.32
CA ARG A 152 13.70 -9.34 -5.88
C ARG A 152 14.25 -8.60 -7.09
N GLN A 153 13.39 -8.22 -8.02
CA GLN A 153 13.76 -7.47 -9.22
C GLN A 153 14.27 -6.08 -8.83
N ALA A 154 13.58 -5.37 -7.96
CA ALA A 154 14.02 -4.06 -7.47
C ALA A 154 15.38 -4.12 -6.80
N ALA A 155 15.63 -5.10 -5.93
CA ALA A 155 16.92 -5.28 -5.25
C ALA A 155 18.07 -5.70 -6.20
N GLN A 156 17.75 -6.21 -7.40
CA GLN A 156 18.75 -6.53 -8.44
C GLN A 156 19.01 -5.38 -9.39
N GLN A 157 17.97 -4.57 -9.68
CA GLN A 157 18.00 -3.56 -10.75
C GLN A 157 18.26 -2.15 -10.23
N ILE A 158 18.21 -1.93 -8.90
CA ILE A 158 18.38 -0.60 -8.33
C ILE A 158 19.71 0.02 -8.78
N PRO A 159 19.69 1.16 -9.50
CA PRO A 159 20.90 1.80 -9.97
C PRO A 159 21.66 2.47 -8.83
N GLY A 160 22.98 2.52 -8.91
CA GLY A 160 23.78 3.41 -8.08
C GLY A 160 23.63 4.86 -8.54
N GLY A 161 23.93 5.80 -7.67
CA GLY A 161 23.93 7.22 -8.03
C GLY A 161 23.27 8.12 -6.99
N PRO A 162 22.86 9.34 -7.39
CA PRO A 162 22.27 10.30 -6.46
C PRO A 162 20.91 9.81 -5.94
N THR A 163 20.69 9.98 -4.66
CA THR A 163 19.42 9.63 -3.98
C THR A 163 18.34 10.71 -4.15
N GLU A 164 18.63 11.74 -4.95
CA GLU A 164 17.74 12.85 -5.24
C GLU A 164 17.57 13.01 -6.75
N ASN A 165 16.38 13.41 -7.17
CA ASN A 165 16.16 13.91 -8.52
C ASN A 165 16.78 15.31 -8.64
N LEU A 166 17.97 15.38 -9.29
CA LEU A 166 18.71 16.62 -9.45
C LEU A 166 17.98 17.65 -10.33
N GLU A 167 17.10 17.20 -11.20
CA GLU A 167 16.30 18.07 -12.07
C GLU A 167 15.17 18.73 -11.27
N ALA A 168 14.43 17.96 -10.47
CA ALA A 168 13.47 18.52 -9.52
C ALA A 168 14.17 19.48 -8.57
N LYS A 169 15.35 19.14 -8.05
CA LYS A 169 16.17 20.03 -7.22
C LYS A 169 16.46 21.35 -7.91
N ARG A 170 16.90 21.34 -9.16
CA ARG A 170 17.19 22.57 -9.93
C ARG A 170 15.96 23.44 -10.15
N GLN A 171 14.81 22.82 -10.43
CA GLN A 171 13.54 23.55 -10.57
C GLN A 171 13.12 24.19 -9.27
N LEU A 172 13.37 23.52 -8.16
CA LEU A 172 13.05 23.97 -6.84
C LEU A 172 14.06 25.00 -6.28
N GLU A 173 15.32 24.96 -6.70
CA GLU A 173 16.39 25.91 -6.38
C GLU A 173 16.47 27.09 -7.38
N GLY A 174 15.50 27.25 -8.26
CA GLY A 174 15.46 28.34 -9.26
C GLY A 174 15.61 29.73 -8.61
N LYS A 175 16.19 30.68 -9.38
CA LYS A 175 16.64 32.00 -8.91
C LYS A 175 15.57 32.85 -8.23
N ASP A 176 14.30 32.50 -8.41
CA ASP A 176 13.15 33.22 -7.84
C ASP A 176 12.49 32.50 -6.65
N SER A 177 13.05 31.39 -6.20
CA SER A 177 12.48 30.69 -5.06
C SER A 177 13.22 31.07 -3.78
N GLU A 178 12.75 32.09 -3.09
CA GLU A 178 13.04 32.32 -1.66
C GLU A 178 12.86 31.08 -0.80
N PHE A 179 12.26 30.07 -1.39
CA PHE A 179 11.77 28.85 -0.81
C PHE A 179 12.82 27.76 -0.59
N TYR A 180 13.85 27.67 -1.46
CA TYR A 180 14.82 26.60 -1.45
C TYR A 180 16.22 27.01 -0.98
N GLY A 181 16.41 28.23 -0.57
CA GLY A 181 17.69 28.72 -0.14
C GLY A 181 18.24 27.95 1.07
N PHE A 182 18.32 28.67 2.14
CA PHE A 182 18.91 28.22 3.40
C PHE A 182 18.15 27.04 4.05
N ASP A 183 16.83 27.06 4.06
CA ASP A 183 16.00 26.09 4.75
C ASP A 183 16.11 24.67 4.18
N TYR A 184 16.21 24.56 2.86
CA TYR A 184 16.39 23.28 2.21
C TYR A 184 17.73 22.61 2.56
N GLN A 185 18.79 23.41 2.63
CA GLN A 185 20.14 22.89 2.95
C GLN A 185 20.23 22.44 4.41
N ILE A 186 19.60 23.17 5.33
CA ILE A 186 19.68 22.88 6.77
C ILE A 186 18.73 21.74 7.16
N VAL A 187 17.53 21.70 6.62
CA VAL A 187 16.50 20.75 7.03
C VAL A 187 16.60 19.44 6.26
N ALA A 188 17.75 19.15 5.69
CA ALA A 188 18.02 17.87 5.00
C ALA A 188 16.91 17.50 4.01
N LYS A 189 16.66 18.36 3.02
CA LYS A 189 15.72 18.12 1.94
C LYS A 189 14.22 18.17 2.34
N LYS A 190 13.90 18.77 3.47
CA LYS A 190 12.51 19.11 3.80
C LYS A 190 12.09 20.41 3.15
N VAL A 191 10.82 20.48 2.80
CA VAL A 191 10.18 21.71 2.35
C VAL A 191 10.16 22.71 3.53
N ALA A 192 10.48 23.98 3.27
CA ALA A 192 10.43 25.02 4.31
C ALA A 192 9.03 25.15 4.92
N PRO A 193 8.90 25.41 6.22
CA PRO A 193 7.61 25.63 6.86
C PRO A 193 6.82 26.82 6.27
N THR A 194 7.55 27.74 5.61
CA THR A 194 6.97 28.94 4.96
C THR A 194 6.54 28.70 3.51
N PHE A 195 6.65 27.47 3.02
CA PHE A 195 6.23 27.13 1.65
C PHE A 195 4.77 27.45 1.40
N LYS A 196 4.54 28.22 0.36
CA LYS A 196 3.20 28.54 -0.12
C LYS A 196 2.80 27.57 -1.21
N ILE A 197 1.69 26.88 -0.99
CA ILE A 197 1.12 25.99 -1.98
C ILE A 197 0.62 26.82 -3.16
N PRO A 198 1.12 26.62 -4.39
CA PRO A 198 0.73 27.39 -5.55
C PRO A 198 -0.78 27.37 -5.77
N ASN A 199 -1.31 28.43 -6.39
CA ASN A 199 -2.71 28.45 -6.80
C ASN A 199 -2.95 27.39 -7.89
N GLY A 200 -3.83 26.44 -7.59
CA GLY A 200 -4.13 25.35 -8.52
C GLY A 200 -4.82 24.18 -7.82
N GLN A 201 -5.14 23.19 -8.61
CA GLN A 201 -5.75 21.94 -8.14
C GLN A 201 -4.94 20.75 -8.63
N LEU A 202 -4.74 19.78 -7.76
CA LEU A 202 -4.05 18.52 -8.06
C LEU A 202 -4.84 17.37 -7.46
N TYR A 203 -5.06 16.32 -8.26
CA TYR A 203 -5.46 15.00 -7.77
C TYR A 203 -4.40 13.99 -8.15
N THR A 204 -3.93 13.26 -7.17
CA THR A 204 -3.00 12.14 -7.39
C THR A 204 -3.49 10.92 -6.63
N ARG A 205 -3.15 9.74 -7.14
CA ARG A 205 -3.54 8.47 -6.52
C ARG A 205 -2.45 7.43 -6.67
N VAL A 206 -2.43 6.49 -5.73
CA VAL A 206 -1.51 5.36 -5.71
C VAL A 206 -2.23 4.10 -5.25
N GLU A 207 -1.70 2.94 -5.61
CA GLU A 207 -2.17 1.67 -5.07
C GLU A 207 -1.59 1.47 -3.67
N SER A 208 -2.46 1.34 -2.68
CA SER A 208 -2.08 0.94 -1.33
C SER A 208 -2.45 -0.52 -1.09
N GLY A 209 -1.97 -1.12 0.01
CA GLY A 209 -2.30 -2.50 0.37
C GLY A 209 -3.81 -2.78 0.55
N LYS A 210 -4.62 -1.73 0.72
CA LYS A 210 -6.08 -1.81 0.85
C LYS A 210 -6.81 -1.47 -0.45
N GLY A 211 -6.11 -0.86 -1.41
CA GLY A 211 -6.64 -0.39 -2.68
C GLY A 211 -6.24 1.04 -2.99
N GLU A 212 -7.02 1.74 -3.78
CA GLU A 212 -6.74 3.09 -4.22
C GLU A 212 -6.73 4.09 -3.06
N LEU A 213 -5.58 4.74 -2.86
CA LEU A 213 -5.42 5.92 -2.03
C LEU A 213 -5.26 7.14 -2.93
N GLY A 214 -6.17 8.10 -2.83
CA GLY A 214 -6.14 9.33 -3.61
C GLY A 214 -6.11 10.57 -2.73
N VAL A 215 -5.40 11.59 -3.17
CA VAL A 215 -5.32 12.90 -2.50
C VAL A 215 -5.70 14.00 -3.49
N PHE A 216 -6.72 14.76 -3.14
CA PHE A 216 -7.07 16.00 -3.82
C PHE A 216 -6.58 17.17 -2.99
N LEU A 217 -5.83 18.06 -3.61
CA LEU A 217 -5.26 19.24 -3.01
C LEU A 217 -5.62 20.47 -3.84
N MET A 218 -6.07 21.55 -3.17
CA MET A 218 -6.28 22.85 -3.77
C MET A 218 -5.43 23.88 -3.01
N GLY A 219 -4.53 24.55 -3.72
CA GLY A 219 -3.71 25.65 -3.21
C GLY A 219 -4.30 27.01 -3.55
N ASN A 220 -3.90 28.02 -2.80
CA ASN A 220 -4.31 29.42 -2.96
C ASN A 220 -3.17 30.42 -2.66
N ASN A 221 -1.93 30.02 -2.90
CA ASN A 221 -0.72 30.79 -2.53
C ASN A 221 -0.57 31.05 -1.03
N ASP A 222 -1.06 30.12 -0.21
CA ASP A 222 -0.91 30.18 1.24
C ASP A 222 -0.15 28.94 1.75
N VAL A 223 0.33 28.99 2.98
CA VAL A 223 1.05 27.91 3.66
C VAL A 223 0.14 26.71 3.92
N THR A 224 -1.15 26.98 4.09
CA THR A 224 -2.17 25.95 4.27
C THR A 224 -2.97 25.73 3.00
N PRO A 225 -3.32 24.49 2.65
CA PRO A 225 -4.17 24.26 1.49
C PRO A 225 -5.56 24.85 1.71
N TRP A 226 -6.12 25.43 0.65
CA TRP A 226 -7.52 25.88 0.66
C TRP A 226 -8.49 24.72 0.86
N ARG A 227 -8.20 23.58 0.21
CA ARG A 227 -8.99 22.37 0.36
C ARG A 227 -8.08 21.15 0.26
N TRP A 228 -8.34 20.21 1.17
CA TRP A 228 -7.70 18.91 1.22
C TRP A 228 -8.78 17.83 1.29
N LYS A 229 -8.70 16.81 0.44
CA LYS A 229 -9.58 15.64 0.52
C LYS A 229 -8.79 14.37 0.26
N ILE A 230 -8.96 13.40 1.12
CA ILE A 230 -8.37 12.07 0.98
C ILE A 230 -9.46 11.08 0.56
N ARG A 231 -9.23 10.38 -0.54
CA ARG A 231 -9.97 9.17 -0.90
C ARG A 231 -9.24 7.99 -0.28
N ALA A 232 -9.81 7.43 0.76
CA ALA A 232 -9.25 6.26 1.42
C ALA A 232 -9.95 4.99 0.92
N ALA A 233 -9.18 3.96 0.57
CA ALA A 233 -9.72 2.68 0.14
C ALA A 233 -10.63 2.06 1.19
N ASP A 234 -10.20 2.10 2.46
CA ASP A 234 -10.94 1.53 3.60
C ASP A 234 -12.31 2.15 3.77
N PHE A 235 -12.42 3.47 3.67
CA PHE A 235 -13.69 4.18 3.78
C PHE A 235 -14.69 3.73 2.71
N ASN A 236 -14.24 3.65 1.47
CA ASN A 236 -15.08 3.23 0.35
C ASN A 236 -15.45 1.74 0.46
N ASN A 237 -14.48 0.89 0.79
CA ASN A 237 -14.71 -0.55 0.92
C ASN A 237 -15.64 -0.89 2.10
N LEU A 238 -15.60 -0.11 3.19
CA LEU A 238 -16.47 -0.32 4.35
C LEU A 238 -17.93 0.00 4.07
N GLN A 239 -18.22 0.89 3.13
CA GLN A 239 -19.60 1.30 2.82
C GLN A 239 -20.52 0.14 2.37
N ILE A 240 -19.96 -0.90 1.79
CA ILE A 240 -20.74 -2.08 1.37
C ILE A 240 -21.15 -2.98 2.55
N LEU A 241 -20.55 -2.82 3.73
CA LEU A 241 -20.75 -3.71 4.87
C LEU A 241 -22.24 -3.91 5.24
N PRO A 242 -23.09 -2.87 5.34
CA PRO A 242 -24.52 -3.05 5.65
C PRO A 242 -25.23 -3.95 4.63
N HIS A 243 -24.80 -3.93 3.38
CA HIS A 243 -25.35 -4.81 2.34
C HIS A 243 -24.92 -6.26 2.55
N LEU A 244 -23.64 -6.49 2.86
CA LEU A 244 -23.08 -7.83 3.08
C LEU A 244 -23.57 -8.52 4.34
N LEU A 245 -24.07 -7.76 5.31
CA LEU A 245 -24.57 -8.30 6.58
C LEU A 245 -26.05 -8.73 6.54
N LYS A 246 -26.75 -8.47 5.45
CA LYS A 246 -28.16 -8.87 5.35
C LYS A 246 -28.32 -10.39 5.26
N GLY A 247 -29.06 -10.96 6.20
CA GLY A 247 -29.40 -12.39 6.20
C GLY A 247 -28.28 -13.33 6.63
N VAL A 248 -27.14 -12.82 7.11
CA VAL A 248 -26.03 -13.63 7.63
C VAL A 248 -26.17 -13.89 9.13
N LYS A 249 -25.47 -14.91 9.63
CA LYS A 249 -25.40 -15.18 11.07
C LYS A 249 -24.57 -14.11 11.78
N VAL A 250 -24.90 -13.78 13.02
CA VAL A 250 -24.12 -12.84 13.85
C VAL A 250 -22.64 -13.24 13.92
N ALA A 251 -22.34 -14.54 13.98
CA ALA A 251 -20.98 -15.05 13.98
C ALA A 251 -20.21 -14.79 12.67
N ASP A 252 -20.88 -14.51 11.57
CA ASP A 252 -20.26 -14.25 10.27
C ASP A 252 -19.88 -12.78 10.08
N ILE A 253 -20.43 -11.88 10.91
CA ILE A 253 -20.13 -10.44 10.86
C ILE A 253 -18.62 -10.20 10.94
N MET A 254 -17.95 -10.84 11.90
CA MET A 254 -16.49 -10.68 12.07
C MET A 254 -15.69 -11.24 10.91
N ALA A 255 -16.16 -12.32 10.29
CA ALA A 255 -15.49 -12.90 9.10
C ALA A 255 -15.62 -11.96 7.90
N ILE A 256 -16.79 -11.38 7.67
CA ILE A 256 -17.05 -10.43 6.59
C ILE A 256 -16.21 -9.15 6.81
N LEU A 257 -16.29 -8.57 8.01
CA LEU A 257 -15.53 -7.36 8.37
C LEU A 257 -14.02 -7.58 8.21
N GLY A 258 -13.51 -8.70 8.73
CA GLY A 258 -12.10 -9.07 8.58
C GLY A 258 -11.66 -9.26 7.13
N SER A 259 -12.57 -9.72 6.25
CA SER A 259 -12.26 -9.88 4.82
C SER A 259 -12.12 -8.55 4.07
N ILE A 260 -12.74 -7.48 4.56
CA ILE A 260 -12.59 -6.12 4.02
C ILE A 260 -11.21 -5.56 4.36
N ASP A 261 -10.61 -6.00 5.47
CA ASP A 261 -9.29 -5.56 5.93
C ASP A 261 -9.23 -4.06 6.24
N VAL A 262 -10.15 -3.59 7.06
CA VAL A 262 -10.32 -2.18 7.40
C VAL A 262 -9.30 -1.72 8.45
N ILE A 263 -8.68 -0.58 8.21
CA ILE A 263 -7.90 0.18 9.19
C ILE A 263 -8.66 1.45 9.56
N MET A 264 -9.03 1.58 10.84
CA MET A 264 -9.90 2.67 11.29
C MET A 264 -9.28 4.06 11.11
N GLY A 265 -7.97 4.19 11.27
CA GLY A 265 -7.27 5.46 11.00
C GLY A 265 -7.43 5.94 9.56
N SER A 266 -7.45 5.02 8.59
CA SER A 266 -7.71 5.33 7.17
C SER A 266 -9.19 5.66 6.92
N VAL A 267 -10.11 5.09 7.68
CA VAL A 267 -11.55 5.42 7.59
C VAL A 267 -11.82 6.80 8.14
N ASP A 268 -11.22 7.14 9.27
CA ASP A 268 -11.49 8.38 10.00
C ASP A 268 -10.71 9.60 9.44
N ARG A 269 -9.53 9.43 8.85
CA ARG A 269 -8.66 10.41 8.16
C ARG A 269 -8.30 11.66 8.95
#